data_8af445936a12d02218b72791e7be172d
#
_entry.id   8af445936a12d02218b72791e7be172d
#
_cell.length_a   1.000
_cell.length_b   1.000
_cell.length_c   1.000
_cell.angle_alpha   90.00
_cell.angle_beta   90.00
_cell.angle_gamma   90.00
#
_symmetry.space_group_name_H-M   'P 1'
#
loop_
_entity.id
_entity.type
_entity.pdbx_description
1 polymer ?
#
loop_
_entity_poly.entity_id
_entity_poly.type
_entity_poly.pdbx_seq_one_letter_code
_entity_poly.pdbx_strand_id
1 'polypeptide(L)'
;MSTKPLIGIVDDERNIQATLAAILDRRGYASASAFTGKQGLQMIVDHKPDVVLLDLGLPDGEGLELLKQIRGEHPQLPIIVVTANDSLNNAIASIKEGAFHFISKPYVPDELLSLVAKALEHKGLRQETVQLREETERLKKRVQRAEAQLQPVFKNVKMRDLFDMIEQIAPSDANVLIVGESGVGKEIFANRIHEMSNRSTGPLIKLNCAAFPANMIEGELFGYKKGAFTGASQDFPGMLSAAAEGTLFLDEIAEMPIDLQTRFLRVLQEREFRPLGSTQVIKADFRLVAASNRRPEEAIRNGRLREDLFYRLNTFTLAIPPLRDRTEDIPELAQLFLQRFCNKMNKPLLTIQSEAYDTLLRYHWPGNVRQLQNVIERAVVLAQGSMITRRNLPNEIVHSTAYDPNAAAQAGQFTSPDMAEAPPMPTRLLTDSQSLNLAEREKAALMAALDQCNGNKKKAAELLGIHRPTLYTKLKKFGLGQ
;
A
#
# COMPACT_ATOMS: atom_id res chain seq x y z
N MET A 1 34.73 17.35 8.88
CA MET A 1 35.93 16.54 9.06
C MET A 1 35.46 15.13 9.36
N SER A 2 35.70 14.16 8.47
CA SER A 2 35.34 12.75 8.72
C SER A 2 36.20 12.23 9.84
N THR A 3 35.63 11.90 11.00
CA THR A 3 36.34 11.28 12.12
C THR A 3 36.79 9.89 11.66
N LYS A 4 38.06 9.56 11.89
CA LYS A 4 38.60 8.21 11.58
C LYS A 4 37.79 7.16 12.33
N PRO A 5 37.37 6.04 11.69
CA PRO A 5 36.71 4.95 12.40
C PRO A 5 37.58 4.42 13.55
N LEU A 6 36.98 4.19 14.72
CA LEU A 6 37.62 3.75 15.93
C LEU A 6 37.40 2.24 16.14
N ILE A 7 38.47 1.49 16.24
CA ILE A 7 38.46 0.04 16.48
C ILE A 7 38.89 -0.25 17.91
N GLY A 8 38.03 -0.90 18.68
CA GLY A 8 38.37 -1.40 20.02
C GLY A 8 39.16 -2.69 19.92
N ILE A 9 40.24 -2.83 20.69
CA ILE A 9 41.05 -4.04 20.78
C ILE A 9 41.01 -4.53 22.23
N VAL A 10 40.51 -5.75 22.43
CA VAL A 10 40.48 -6.41 23.76
C VAL A 10 41.30 -7.68 23.66
N ASP A 11 42.51 -7.65 24.18
CA ASP A 11 43.52 -8.74 24.11
C ASP A 11 44.49 -8.56 25.29
N ASP A 12 44.89 -9.59 25.98
CA ASP A 12 45.78 -9.49 27.16
C ASP A 12 47.27 -9.35 26.79
N GLU A 13 47.63 -9.66 25.56
CA GLU A 13 48.98 -9.60 25.07
C GLU A 13 49.37 -8.22 24.50
N ARG A 14 50.26 -7.49 25.16
CA ARG A 14 50.74 -6.16 24.71
C ARG A 14 51.32 -6.16 23.29
N ASN A 15 52.03 -7.23 22.90
CA ASN A 15 52.66 -7.34 21.58
C ASN A 15 51.59 -7.47 20.48
N ILE A 16 50.52 -8.22 20.74
CA ILE A 16 49.40 -8.39 19.82
C ILE A 16 48.65 -7.07 19.65
N GLN A 17 48.36 -6.40 20.75
CA GLN A 17 47.71 -5.07 20.70
C GLN A 17 48.52 -4.05 19.88
N ALA A 18 49.85 -3.98 20.13
CA ALA A 18 50.75 -3.08 19.39
C ALA A 18 50.74 -3.41 17.88
N THR A 19 50.78 -4.71 17.55
CA THR A 19 50.74 -5.19 16.16
C THR A 19 49.41 -4.84 15.49
N LEU A 20 48.29 -5.11 16.16
CA LEU A 20 46.95 -4.78 15.65
C LEU A 20 46.78 -3.26 15.46
N ALA A 21 47.22 -2.46 16.43
CA ALA A 21 47.18 -1.00 16.32
C ALA A 21 47.98 -0.48 15.12
N ALA A 22 49.18 -1.03 14.88
CA ALA A 22 50.02 -0.65 13.74
C ALA A 22 49.40 -1.07 12.39
N ILE A 23 48.76 -2.25 12.32
CA ILE A 23 48.03 -2.71 11.13
C ILE A 23 46.84 -1.78 10.83
N LEU A 24 46.05 -1.42 11.84
CA LEU A 24 44.88 -0.55 11.71
C LEU A 24 45.28 0.87 11.32
N ASP A 25 46.30 1.45 11.92
CA ASP A 25 46.76 2.82 11.63
C ASP A 25 47.26 2.97 10.18
N ARG A 26 47.91 1.94 9.60
CA ARG A 26 48.30 1.93 8.17
C ARG A 26 47.12 2.12 7.21
N ARG A 27 45.91 1.74 7.59
CA ARG A 27 44.68 1.92 6.83
C ARG A 27 43.88 3.13 7.28
N GLY A 28 44.42 3.92 8.21
CA GLY A 28 43.78 5.16 8.68
C GLY A 28 42.68 4.97 9.73
N TYR A 29 42.62 3.80 10.38
CA TYR A 29 41.74 3.55 11.52
C TYR A 29 42.38 4.00 12.81
N ALA A 30 41.60 4.57 13.73
CA ALA A 30 42.05 4.79 15.10
C ALA A 30 41.85 3.50 15.94
N SER A 31 42.63 3.30 16.98
CA SER A 31 42.47 2.15 17.86
C SER A 31 42.43 2.58 19.35
N ALA A 32 41.64 1.85 20.14
CA ALA A 32 41.61 1.93 21.60
C ALA A 32 41.79 0.51 22.14
N SER A 33 42.64 0.31 23.15
CA SER A 33 43.05 -1.00 23.63
C SER A 33 42.66 -1.24 25.08
N ALA A 34 42.30 -2.47 25.41
CA ALA A 34 42.00 -2.94 26.75
C ALA A 34 42.66 -4.32 26.98
N PHE A 35 43.17 -4.57 28.20
CA PHE A 35 43.89 -5.81 28.54
C PHE A 35 43.03 -6.84 29.26
N THR A 36 41.84 -6.47 29.66
CA THR A 36 40.89 -7.35 30.39
C THR A 36 39.49 -7.11 29.89
N GLY A 37 38.57 -8.05 30.14
CA GLY A 37 37.18 -7.94 29.78
C GLY A 37 36.51 -6.72 30.44
N LYS A 38 36.76 -6.44 31.70
CA LYS A 38 36.26 -5.27 32.42
C LYS A 38 36.73 -3.95 31.80
N GLN A 39 38.02 -3.87 31.45
CA GLN A 39 38.56 -2.70 30.74
C GLN A 39 37.95 -2.58 29.34
N GLY A 40 37.66 -3.69 28.67
CA GLY A 40 37.01 -3.76 27.37
C GLY A 40 35.59 -3.15 27.42
N LEU A 41 34.78 -3.52 28.40
CA LEU A 41 33.47 -2.93 28.62
C LEU A 41 33.54 -1.42 28.89
N GLN A 42 34.44 -1.01 29.75
CA GLN A 42 34.65 0.42 30.07
C GLN A 42 35.10 1.19 28.80
N MET A 43 36.00 0.65 28.03
CA MET A 43 36.49 1.22 26.77
C MET A 43 35.33 1.39 25.76
N ILE A 44 34.39 0.42 25.66
CA ILE A 44 33.24 0.49 24.78
C ILE A 44 32.33 1.65 25.19
N VAL A 45 32.10 1.84 26.49
CA VAL A 45 31.25 2.93 27.02
C VAL A 45 31.89 4.30 26.78
N ASP A 46 33.19 4.43 27.11
CA ASP A 46 33.92 5.71 27.09
C ASP A 46 34.24 6.18 25.67
N HIS A 47 34.67 5.27 24.82
CA HIS A 47 35.20 5.60 23.49
C HIS A 47 34.25 5.27 22.34
N LYS A 48 33.20 4.45 22.57
CA LYS A 48 32.17 4.07 21.59
C LYS A 48 32.75 3.60 20.25
N PRO A 49 33.57 2.55 20.22
CA PRO A 49 34.20 2.08 18.99
C PRO A 49 33.20 1.66 17.92
N ASP A 50 33.66 1.69 16.67
CA ASP A 50 32.83 1.30 15.53
C ASP A 50 32.83 -0.22 15.31
N VAL A 51 33.93 -0.89 15.68
CA VAL A 51 34.11 -2.37 15.65
C VAL A 51 34.94 -2.74 16.85
N VAL A 52 34.72 -3.93 17.40
CA VAL A 52 35.59 -4.50 18.46
C VAL A 52 36.26 -5.76 17.95
N LEU A 53 37.60 -5.85 18.14
CA LEU A 53 38.38 -7.05 18.03
C LEU A 53 38.51 -7.64 19.44
N LEU A 54 38.02 -8.86 19.64
CA LEU A 54 37.89 -9.49 20.95
C LEU A 54 38.68 -10.81 20.98
N ASP A 55 39.66 -10.93 21.82
CA ASP A 55 40.27 -12.23 22.17
C ASP A 55 39.34 -12.98 23.15
N LEU A 56 39.27 -14.30 22.99
CA LEU A 56 38.55 -15.16 23.91
C LEU A 56 39.36 -15.59 25.13
N GLY A 57 40.72 -15.51 25.04
CA GLY A 57 41.67 -15.94 26.08
C GLY A 57 41.96 -14.83 27.10
N LEU A 58 40.96 -14.18 27.68
CA LEU A 58 41.19 -13.09 28.64
C LEU A 58 41.46 -13.58 30.06
N PRO A 59 42.29 -12.87 30.85
CA PRO A 59 42.72 -13.31 32.19
C PRO A 59 41.63 -13.21 33.27
N ASP A 60 40.59 -12.41 33.02
CA ASP A 60 39.53 -12.09 34.00
C ASP A 60 38.18 -12.77 33.73
N GLY A 61 38.11 -13.68 32.74
CA GLY A 61 36.90 -14.45 32.45
C GLY A 61 36.88 -15.03 31.03
N GLU A 62 35.85 -15.78 30.71
CA GLU A 62 35.66 -16.33 29.37
C GLU A 62 35.25 -15.24 28.40
N GLY A 63 36.04 -15.01 27.34
CA GLY A 63 35.73 -14.01 26.30
C GLY A 63 34.36 -14.23 25.63
N LEU A 64 33.84 -15.46 25.68
CA LEU A 64 32.48 -15.78 25.16
C LEU A 64 31.39 -15.17 26.03
N GLU A 65 31.57 -15.11 27.35
CA GLU A 65 30.63 -14.43 28.26
C GLU A 65 30.66 -12.92 28.06
N LEU A 66 31.88 -12.37 27.88
CA LEU A 66 32.04 -10.96 27.52
C LEU A 66 31.34 -10.62 26.19
N LEU A 67 31.45 -11.49 25.18
CA LEU A 67 30.74 -11.33 23.91
C LEU A 67 29.20 -11.23 24.13
N LYS A 68 28.65 -12.15 24.93
CA LYS A 68 27.20 -12.14 25.27
C LYS A 68 26.79 -10.85 25.97
N GLN A 69 27.59 -10.39 26.94
CA GLN A 69 27.32 -9.16 27.66
C GLN A 69 27.35 -7.96 26.71
N ILE A 70 28.40 -7.81 25.89
CA ILE A 70 28.49 -6.71 24.93
C ILE A 70 27.29 -6.75 23.95
N ARG A 71 26.86 -7.94 23.48
CA ARG A 71 25.72 -8.07 22.59
C ARG A 71 24.39 -7.69 23.26
N GLY A 72 24.24 -7.96 24.55
CA GLY A 72 23.07 -7.56 25.31
C GLY A 72 22.95 -6.04 25.48
N GLU A 73 24.08 -5.38 25.77
CA GLU A 73 24.10 -3.93 26.02
C GLU A 73 24.28 -3.11 24.73
N HIS A 74 25.00 -3.64 23.74
CA HIS A 74 25.33 -2.99 22.46
C HIS A 74 25.00 -3.88 21.26
N PRO A 75 23.72 -4.17 20.99
CA PRO A 75 23.31 -5.14 19.95
C PRO A 75 23.69 -4.75 18.52
N GLN A 76 24.08 -3.51 18.30
CA GLN A 76 24.48 -3.00 16.98
C GLN A 76 26.01 -2.93 16.77
N LEU A 77 26.80 -3.13 17.81
CA LEU A 77 28.26 -3.06 17.73
C LEU A 77 28.82 -4.34 17.07
N PRO A 78 29.46 -4.29 15.90
CA PRO A 78 30.08 -5.47 15.30
C PRO A 78 31.28 -5.92 16.14
N ILE A 79 31.36 -7.22 16.46
CA ILE A 79 32.43 -7.82 17.21
C ILE A 79 33.09 -8.89 16.33
N ILE A 80 34.39 -8.76 16.08
CA ILE A 80 35.20 -9.76 15.40
C ILE A 80 36.03 -10.48 16.49
N VAL A 81 35.81 -11.78 16.62
CA VAL A 81 36.55 -12.60 17.57
C VAL A 81 37.89 -12.98 17.00
N VAL A 82 38.95 -12.76 17.76
CA VAL A 82 40.35 -13.17 17.43
C VAL A 82 40.73 -14.30 18.37
N THR A 83 40.99 -15.49 17.88
CA THR A 83 41.18 -16.69 18.73
C THR A 83 42.39 -17.51 18.29
N ALA A 84 43.00 -18.28 19.22
CA ALA A 84 44.06 -19.23 18.89
C ALA A 84 43.50 -20.45 18.10
N ASN A 85 44.31 -21.08 17.29
CA ASN A 85 43.96 -22.07 16.27
C ASN A 85 43.30 -23.38 16.78
N ASP A 86 43.24 -23.62 18.09
CA ASP A 86 42.81 -24.92 18.66
C ASP A 86 41.30 -25.07 18.92
N SER A 87 40.46 -24.15 18.45
CA SER A 87 39.04 -24.15 18.83
C SER A 87 38.09 -23.80 17.72
N LEU A 88 37.97 -24.66 16.70
CA LEU A 88 36.84 -24.61 15.73
C LEU A 88 35.50 -24.55 16.46
N ASN A 89 35.40 -25.21 17.61
CA ASN A 89 34.20 -25.19 18.47
C ASN A 89 33.93 -23.78 19.05
N ASN A 90 34.96 -23.04 19.47
CA ASN A 90 34.82 -21.68 20.00
C ASN A 90 34.49 -20.66 18.89
N ALA A 91 35.04 -20.88 17.68
CA ALA A 91 34.68 -20.09 16.52
C ALA A 91 33.18 -20.24 16.15
N ILE A 92 32.68 -21.48 16.11
CA ILE A 92 31.25 -21.77 15.86
C ILE A 92 30.38 -21.23 17.01
N ALA A 93 30.82 -21.38 18.27
CA ALA A 93 30.11 -20.85 19.43
C ALA A 93 30.01 -19.32 19.37
N SER A 94 31.09 -18.59 19.03
CA SER A 94 31.08 -17.12 18.94
C SER A 94 30.13 -16.59 17.87
N ILE A 95 30.01 -17.24 16.72
CA ILE A 95 29.04 -16.87 15.69
C ILE A 95 27.60 -17.10 16.18
N LYS A 96 27.34 -18.23 16.88
CA LYS A 96 26.02 -18.51 17.50
C LYS A 96 25.63 -17.47 18.54
N GLU A 97 26.61 -16.99 19.31
CA GLU A 97 26.42 -15.94 20.32
C GLU A 97 26.40 -14.52 19.72
N GLY A 98 26.48 -14.42 18.40
CA GLY A 98 26.25 -13.17 17.68
C GLY A 98 27.50 -12.37 17.33
N ALA A 99 28.72 -12.96 17.33
CA ALA A 99 29.87 -12.32 16.73
C ALA A 99 29.60 -12.03 15.24
N PHE A 100 30.11 -10.91 14.74
CA PHE A 100 30.03 -10.56 13.31
C PHE A 100 30.85 -11.53 12.47
N HIS A 101 32.06 -11.84 12.94
CA HIS A 101 32.97 -12.81 12.33
C HIS A 101 34.00 -13.29 13.36
N PHE A 102 34.79 -14.28 12.99
CA PHE A 102 36.00 -14.70 13.74
C PHE A 102 37.19 -14.78 12.81
N ILE A 103 38.41 -14.69 13.39
CA ILE A 103 39.68 -14.90 12.73
C ILE A 103 40.62 -15.64 13.66
N SER A 104 41.37 -16.64 13.14
CA SER A 104 42.32 -17.42 13.93
C SER A 104 43.74 -16.80 13.92
N LYS A 105 44.41 -16.86 15.08
CA LYS A 105 45.85 -16.52 15.19
C LYS A 105 46.69 -17.73 14.72
N PRO A 106 47.76 -17.55 13.90
CA PRO A 106 48.19 -16.30 13.29
C PRO A 106 47.37 -15.92 12.08
N TYR A 107 47.01 -14.65 11.94
CA TYR A 107 46.21 -14.11 10.87
C TYR A 107 46.99 -13.29 9.85
N VAL A 108 46.53 -13.22 8.63
CA VAL A 108 47.07 -12.36 7.59
C VAL A 108 46.53 -10.95 7.78
N PRO A 109 47.38 -9.88 7.82
CA PRO A 109 46.93 -8.50 8.01
C PRO A 109 45.82 -8.04 7.05
N ASP A 110 45.90 -8.42 5.78
CA ASP A 110 44.90 -8.04 4.76
C ASP A 110 43.53 -8.70 5.00
N GLU A 111 43.52 -9.93 5.54
CA GLU A 111 42.29 -10.63 5.92
C GLU A 111 41.58 -9.91 7.08
N LEU A 112 42.32 -9.56 8.13
CA LEU A 112 41.80 -8.79 9.25
C LEU A 112 41.22 -7.45 8.81
N LEU A 113 41.99 -6.72 8.00
CA LEU A 113 41.51 -5.41 7.47
C LEU A 113 40.27 -5.53 6.59
N SER A 114 40.18 -6.61 5.80
CA SER A 114 38.94 -6.90 5.00
C SER A 114 37.75 -7.16 5.91
N LEU A 115 37.90 -7.90 7.00
CA LEU A 115 36.83 -8.15 7.96
C LEU A 115 36.41 -6.89 8.70
N VAL A 116 37.35 -6.05 9.12
CA VAL A 116 37.08 -4.75 9.75
C VAL A 116 36.29 -3.83 8.78
N ALA A 117 36.70 -3.76 7.51
CA ALA A 117 36.00 -2.96 6.50
C ALA A 117 34.57 -3.44 6.30
N LYS A 118 34.32 -4.76 6.19
CA LYS A 118 32.97 -5.34 6.09
C LYS A 118 32.12 -5.07 7.33
N ALA A 119 32.73 -5.12 8.52
CA ALA A 119 32.03 -4.83 9.77
C ALA A 119 31.59 -3.36 9.85
N LEU A 120 32.42 -2.43 9.40
CA LEU A 120 32.10 -1.00 9.32
C LEU A 120 31.01 -0.72 8.31
N GLU A 121 31.07 -1.31 7.12
CA GLU A 121 30.02 -1.20 6.10
C GLU A 121 28.69 -1.72 6.62
N HIS A 122 28.67 -2.89 7.25
CA HIS A 122 27.47 -3.46 7.84
C HIS A 122 26.85 -2.58 8.92
N LYS A 123 27.68 -1.94 9.78
CA LYS A 123 27.22 -0.95 10.77
C LYS A 123 26.58 0.26 10.08
N GLY A 124 27.23 0.79 9.03
CA GLY A 124 26.73 1.93 8.26
C GLY A 124 25.37 1.65 7.63
N LEU A 125 25.23 0.54 6.92
CA LEU A 125 23.96 0.13 6.27
C LEU A 125 22.83 -0.06 7.28
N ARG A 126 23.11 -0.62 8.45
CA ARG A 126 22.11 -0.75 9.52
C ARG A 126 21.66 0.61 10.07
N GLN A 127 22.58 1.53 10.31
CA GLN A 127 22.26 2.88 10.78
C GLN A 127 21.43 3.64 9.76
N GLU A 128 21.80 3.58 8.48
CA GLU A 128 21.02 4.19 7.39
C GLU A 128 19.60 3.61 7.31
N THR A 129 19.46 2.29 7.43
CA THR A 129 18.14 1.63 7.43
C THR A 129 17.26 2.11 8.58
N VAL A 130 17.80 2.29 9.78
CA VAL A 130 17.07 2.81 10.93
C VAL A 130 16.66 4.27 10.70
N GLN A 131 17.57 5.11 10.23
CA GLN A 131 17.28 6.52 9.91
C GLN A 131 16.20 6.67 8.85
N LEU A 132 16.28 5.90 7.76
CA LEU A 132 15.26 5.91 6.70
C LEU A 132 13.89 5.45 7.22
N ARG A 133 13.83 4.47 8.11
CA ARG A 133 12.59 4.04 8.75
C ARG A 133 11.99 5.14 9.63
N GLU A 134 12.80 5.78 10.45
CA GLU A 134 12.35 6.89 11.31
C GLU A 134 11.86 8.09 10.48
N GLU A 135 12.58 8.43 9.41
CA GLU A 135 12.18 9.52 8.51
C GLU A 135 10.87 9.18 7.77
N THR A 136 10.74 7.94 7.28
CA THR A 136 9.51 7.44 6.66
C THR A 136 8.32 7.54 7.63
N GLU A 137 8.50 7.14 8.89
CA GLU A 137 7.45 7.25 9.91
C GLU A 137 7.12 8.71 10.27
N ARG A 138 8.12 9.59 10.32
CA ARG A 138 7.89 11.04 10.52
C ARG A 138 7.13 11.65 9.36
N LEU A 139 7.49 11.28 8.12
CA LEU A 139 6.79 11.75 6.91
C LEU A 139 5.36 11.23 6.87
N LYS A 140 5.12 9.95 7.16
CA LYS A 140 3.77 9.38 7.28
C LYS A 140 2.92 10.13 8.30
N LYS A 141 3.46 10.38 9.51
CA LYS A 141 2.76 11.16 10.55
C LYS A 141 2.47 12.60 10.11
N ARG A 142 3.38 13.25 9.36
CA ARG A 142 3.15 14.60 8.82
C ARG A 142 2.04 14.60 7.77
N VAL A 143 2.05 13.62 6.85
CA VAL A 143 0.99 13.45 5.84
C VAL A 143 -0.35 13.19 6.51
N GLN A 144 -0.42 12.28 7.47
CA GLN A 144 -1.64 11.99 8.24
C GLN A 144 -2.15 13.23 9.00
N ARG A 145 -1.26 14.02 9.63
CA ARG A 145 -1.67 15.27 10.30
C ARG A 145 -2.16 16.33 9.32
N ALA A 146 -1.54 16.44 8.14
CA ALA A 146 -2.00 17.36 7.11
C ALA A 146 -3.35 16.94 6.51
N GLU A 147 -3.61 15.63 6.40
CA GLU A 147 -4.90 15.07 5.98
C GLU A 147 -5.97 15.21 7.07
N ALA A 148 -5.63 15.03 8.35
CA ALA A 148 -6.53 15.18 9.48
C ALA A 148 -6.90 16.67 9.77
N GLN A 149 -6.07 17.63 9.36
CA GLN A 149 -6.39 19.06 9.45
C GLN A 149 -7.46 19.52 8.44
N LEU A 150 -7.76 18.71 7.44
CA LEU A 150 -8.91 18.88 6.58
C LEU A 150 -10.15 18.32 7.27
N GLN A 151 -10.62 19.00 8.34
CA GLN A 151 -11.95 18.69 8.87
C GLN A 151 -12.95 18.94 7.74
N PRO A 152 -13.68 17.92 7.30
CA PRO A 152 -14.68 18.10 6.28
C PRO A 152 -15.77 19.03 6.86
N VAL A 153 -15.86 20.23 6.29
CA VAL A 153 -16.91 21.17 6.66
C VAL A 153 -18.15 20.72 5.91
N PHE A 154 -19.10 20.13 6.64
CA PHE A 154 -20.40 19.74 6.06
C PHE A 154 -21.46 20.78 6.44
N LYS A 155 -22.15 21.31 5.44
CA LYS A 155 -23.35 22.13 5.62
C LYS A 155 -24.61 21.27 5.67
N ASN A 156 -24.60 20.14 4.97
CA ASN A 156 -25.74 19.24 4.91
C ASN A 156 -26.02 18.60 6.29
N VAL A 157 -27.29 18.65 6.72
CA VAL A 157 -27.74 18.15 8.04
C VAL A 157 -27.47 16.64 8.16
N LYS A 158 -27.79 15.84 7.13
CA LYS A 158 -27.59 14.38 7.13
C LYS A 158 -26.11 14.02 7.33
N MET A 159 -25.19 14.82 6.78
CA MET A 159 -23.77 14.60 6.97
C MET A 159 -23.34 14.90 8.41
N ARG A 160 -23.89 15.95 9.02
CA ARG A 160 -23.63 16.25 10.45
C ARG A 160 -24.18 15.14 11.34
N ASP A 161 -25.41 14.70 11.13
CA ASP A 161 -26.01 13.60 11.89
C ASP A 161 -25.18 12.31 11.81
N LEU A 162 -24.58 12.01 10.62
CA LEU A 162 -23.66 10.87 10.44
C LEU A 162 -22.37 11.04 11.24
N PHE A 163 -21.82 12.25 11.33
CA PHE A 163 -20.64 12.51 12.15
C PHE A 163 -20.94 12.42 13.64
N ASP A 164 -22.07 12.95 14.09
CA ASP A 164 -22.54 12.83 15.48
C ASP A 164 -22.73 11.34 15.85
N MET A 165 -23.28 10.54 14.93
CA MET A 165 -23.38 9.09 15.11
C MET A 165 -22.00 8.43 15.22
N ILE A 166 -21.01 8.84 14.42
CA ILE A 166 -19.64 8.32 14.54
C ILE A 166 -19.07 8.61 15.91
N GLU A 167 -19.26 9.81 16.45
CA GLU A 167 -18.78 10.17 17.80
C GLU A 167 -19.34 9.24 18.88
N GLN A 168 -20.60 8.83 18.73
CA GLN A 168 -21.24 7.90 19.67
C GLN A 168 -20.76 6.46 19.52
N ILE A 169 -20.55 5.96 18.29
CA ILE A 169 -20.21 4.56 18.05
C ILE A 169 -18.71 4.30 18.06
N ALA A 170 -17.87 5.31 17.80
CA ALA A 170 -16.43 5.14 17.68
C ALA A 170 -15.75 4.55 18.93
N PRO A 171 -16.13 4.91 20.19
CA PRO A 171 -15.54 4.33 21.38
C PRO A 171 -15.86 2.82 21.57
N SER A 172 -16.85 2.29 20.87
CA SER A 172 -17.21 0.86 20.95
C SER A 172 -16.37 0.01 19.99
N ASP A 173 -16.25 -1.30 20.27
CA ASP A 173 -15.64 -2.28 19.36
C ASP A 173 -16.64 -2.85 18.33
N ALA A 174 -17.84 -2.28 18.23
CA ALA A 174 -18.87 -2.74 17.31
C ALA A 174 -18.43 -2.60 15.85
N ASN A 175 -18.84 -3.56 15.02
CA ASN A 175 -18.65 -3.51 13.58
C ASN A 175 -19.47 -2.37 12.96
N VAL A 176 -18.89 -1.70 11.97
CA VAL A 176 -19.56 -0.61 11.25
C VAL A 176 -19.56 -0.92 9.76
N LEU A 177 -20.74 -0.85 9.14
CA LEU A 177 -20.90 -0.96 7.70
C LEU A 177 -21.20 0.42 7.10
N ILE A 178 -20.32 0.90 6.22
CA ILE A 178 -20.46 2.17 5.52
C ILE A 178 -21.01 1.90 4.12
N VAL A 179 -22.21 2.42 3.83
CA VAL A 179 -22.86 2.24 2.53
C VAL A 179 -22.93 3.58 1.80
N GLY A 180 -22.62 3.58 0.52
CA GLY A 180 -22.71 4.78 -0.31
C GLY A 180 -22.03 4.59 -1.65
N GLU A 181 -22.42 5.37 -2.64
CA GLU A 181 -21.90 5.32 -4.01
C GLU A 181 -20.36 5.45 -4.06
N SER A 182 -19.77 5.05 -5.19
CA SER A 182 -18.35 5.27 -5.41
C SER A 182 -17.99 6.75 -5.35
N GLY A 183 -16.90 7.10 -4.68
CA GLY A 183 -16.41 8.47 -4.60
C GLY A 183 -17.11 9.38 -3.58
N VAL A 184 -18.05 8.89 -2.74
CA VAL A 184 -18.74 9.72 -1.72
C VAL A 184 -17.85 10.07 -0.52
N GLY A 185 -16.74 9.34 -0.32
CA GLY A 185 -15.78 9.57 0.78
C GLY A 185 -15.85 8.52 1.89
N LYS A 186 -16.27 7.28 1.65
CA LYS A 186 -16.38 6.20 2.65
C LYS A 186 -15.09 6.01 3.48
N GLU A 187 -13.93 6.15 2.84
CA GLU A 187 -12.63 6.02 3.52
C GLU A 187 -12.40 7.12 4.59
N ILE A 188 -12.90 8.34 4.37
CA ILE A 188 -12.81 9.44 5.35
C ILE A 188 -13.57 9.07 6.63
N PHE A 189 -14.75 8.46 6.49
CA PHE A 189 -15.54 7.97 7.61
C PHE A 189 -14.84 6.84 8.36
N ALA A 190 -14.22 5.90 7.64
CA ALA A 190 -13.45 4.82 8.25
C ALA A 190 -12.24 5.36 9.05
N ASN A 191 -11.51 6.35 8.51
CA ASN A 191 -10.44 7.04 9.22
C ASN A 191 -10.95 7.68 10.50
N ARG A 192 -12.08 8.42 10.41
CA ARG A 192 -12.64 9.12 11.56
C ARG A 192 -13.11 8.17 12.66
N ILE A 193 -13.76 7.04 12.29
CA ILE A 193 -14.14 5.99 13.24
C ILE A 193 -12.93 5.44 13.98
N HIS A 194 -11.82 5.19 13.28
CA HIS A 194 -10.59 4.71 13.89
C HIS A 194 -9.96 5.78 14.81
N GLU A 195 -9.82 7.02 14.35
CA GLU A 195 -9.22 8.13 15.10
C GLU A 195 -9.93 8.40 16.44
N MET A 196 -11.27 8.24 16.45
CA MET A 196 -12.08 8.47 17.65
C MET A 196 -12.32 7.20 18.49
N SER A 197 -11.74 6.07 18.09
CA SER A 197 -11.90 4.79 18.78
C SER A 197 -10.88 4.60 19.92
N ASN A 198 -11.18 3.66 20.81
CA ASN A 198 -10.24 3.20 21.83
C ASN A 198 -8.99 2.52 21.24
N ARG A 199 -9.00 2.21 19.92
CA ARG A 199 -7.91 1.59 19.17
C ARG A 199 -7.15 2.59 18.28
N SER A 200 -7.32 3.90 18.50
CA SER A 200 -6.71 4.97 17.68
C SER A 200 -5.17 4.98 17.73
N THR A 201 -4.56 4.37 18.73
CA THR A 201 -3.10 4.20 18.83
C THR A 201 -2.59 2.98 18.08
N GLY A 202 -3.47 2.03 17.75
CA GLY A 202 -3.18 0.83 16.98
C GLY A 202 -3.14 1.10 15.47
N PRO A 203 -2.82 0.09 14.66
CA PRO A 203 -2.77 0.24 13.21
C PRO A 203 -4.18 0.34 12.59
N LEU A 204 -4.33 1.19 11.57
CA LEU A 204 -5.46 1.16 10.65
C LEU A 204 -5.02 0.48 9.35
N ILE A 205 -5.42 -0.76 9.17
CA ILE A 205 -5.10 -1.54 7.97
C ILE A 205 -6.27 -1.45 6.99
N LYS A 206 -5.97 -1.08 5.75
CA LYS A 206 -6.98 -0.88 4.70
C LYS A 206 -6.78 -1.89 3.57
N LEU A 207 -7.85 -2.58 3.20
CA LEU A 207 -7.89 -3.50 2.07
C LEU A 207 -9.07 -3.14 1.17
N ASN A 208 -8.81 -2.87 -0.10
CA ASN A 208 -9.85 -2.80 -1.12
C ASN A 208 -10.01 -4.19 -1.75
N CYS A 209 -11.19 -4.80 -1.57
CA CYS A 209 -11.46 -6.15 -2.04
C CYS A 209 -11.53 -6.26 -3.57
N ALA A 210 -11.79 -5.15 -4.29
CA ALA A 210 -11.78 -5.13 -5.75
C ALA A 210 -10.39 -4.93 -6.37
N ALA A 211 -9.39 -4.53 -5.57
CA ALA A 211 -8.05 -4.23 -6.09
C ALA A 211 -7.21 -5.48 -6.41
N PHE A 212 -7.59 -6.64 -5.89
CA PHE A 212 -6.83 -7.89 -6.02
C PHE A 212 -7.61 -8.92 -6.85
N PRO A 213 -6.92 -9.70 -7.69
CA PRO A 213 -7.50 -10.90 -8.28
C PRO A 213 -7.99 -11.87 -7.19
N ALA A 214 -9.06 -12.62 -7.48
CA ALA A 214 -9.70 -13.52 -6.53
C ALA A 214 -8.76 -14.56 -5.89
N ASN A 215 -7.72 -14.98 -6.61
CA ASN A 215 -6.70 -15.92 -6.13
C ASN A 215 -5.63 -15.29 -5.26
N MET A 216 -5.49 -13.98 -5.23
CA MET A 216 -4.47 -13.28 -4.44
C MET A 216 -5.02 -12.67 -3.14
N ILE A 217 -6.27 -12.21 -3.15
CA ILE A 217 -6.88 -11.54 -1.99
C ILE A 217 -6.88 -12.42 -0.73
N GLU A 218 -7.00 -13.75 -0.89
CA GLU A 218 -6.95 -14.68 0.23
C GLU A 218 -5.59 -14.66 0.93
N GLY A 219 -4.50 -14.70 0.17
CA GLY A 219 -3.14 -14.61 0.68
C GLY A 219 -2.84 -13.27 1.34
N GLU A 220 -3.32 -12.17 0.75
CA GLU A 220 -3.16 -10.82 1.31
C GLU A 220 -3.91 -10.68 2.65
N LEU A 221 -5.11 -11.21 2.75
CA LEU A 221 -5.93 -11.10 3.95
C LEU A 221 -5.44 -11.99 5.08
N PHE A 222 -5.27 -13.30 4.83
CA PHE A 222 -4.93 -14.31 5.85
C PHE A 222 -3.43 -14.51 6.08
N GLY A 223 -2.59 -14.10 5.12
CA GLY A 223 -1.18 -14.44 5.12
C GLY A 223 -0.92 -15.88 4.64
N TYR A 224 0.36 -16.20 4.47
CA TYR A 224 0.78 -17.51 3.99
C TYR A 224 2.17 -17.89 4.49
N LYS A 225 2.43 -19.20 4.58
CA LYS A 225 3.75 -19.76 4.81
C LYS A 225 4.47 -20.00 3.50
N LYS A 226 5.80 -19.98 3.53
CA LYS A 226 6.66 -20.34 2.40
C LYS A 226 6.22 -21.69 1.83
N GLY A 227 6.01 -21.76 0.51
CA GLY A 227 5.58 -22.98 -0.17
C GLY A 227 4.06 -23.25 -0.16
N ALA A 228 3.22 -22.37 0.39
CA ALA A 228 1.76 -22.54 0.44
C ALA A 228 1.12 -22.59 -0.96
N PHE A 229 1.72 -21.92 -1.94
CA PHE A 229 1.33 -21.93 -3.34
C PHE A 229 2.51 -21.59 -4.25
N THR A 230 2.36 -21.74 -5.56
CA THR A 230 3.40 -21.38 -6.55
C THR A 230 3.66 -19.88 -6.51
N GLY A 231 4.88 -19.49 -6.06
CA GLY A 231 5.26 -18.09 -5.86
C GLY A 231 5.41 -17.65 -4.40
N ALA A 232 4.97 -18.45 -3.42
CA ALA A 232 5.19 -18.19 -2.00
C ALA A 232 6.66 -18.45 -1.60
N SER A 233 7.56 -17.49 -1.91
CA SER A 233 9.00 -17.62 -1.67
C SER A 233 9.41 -17.38 -0.22
N GLN A 234 8.59 -16.66 0.57
CA GLN A 234 8.80 -16.32 1.97
C GLN A 234 7.48 -16.31 2.75
N ASP A 235 7.57 -16.29 4.08
CA ASP A 235 6.40 -16.12 4.94
C ASP A 235 5.83 -14.72 4.82
N PHE A 236 4.50 -14.60 4.77
CA PHE A 236 3.77 -13.33 4.79
C PHE A 236 2.69 -13.36 5.88
N PRO A 237 2.69 -12.41 6.83
CA PRO A 237 1.78 -12.46 7.98
C PRO A 237 0.32 -12.18 7.64
N GLY A 238 0.04 -11.48 6.54
CA GLY A 238 -1.30 -11.06 6.11
C GLY A 238 -1.86 -9.85 6.86
N MET A 239 -2.92 -9.27 6.29
CA MET A 239 -3.52 -8.04 6.82
C MET A 239 -4.28 -8.25 8.13
N LEU A 240 -4.85 -9.45 8.37
CA LEU A 240 -5.48 -9.78 9.65
C LEU A 240 -4.49 -9.71 10.81
N SER A 241 -3.28 -10.26 10.62
CA SER A 241 -2.20 -10.15 11.62
C SER A 241 -1.72 -8.71 11.79
N ALA A 242 -1.61 -7.98 10.68
CA ALA A 242 -1.16 -6.59 10.70
C ALA A 242 -2.17 -5.65 11.38
N ALA A 243 -3.46 -6.01 11.41
CA ALA A 243 -4.52 -5.23 12.05
C ALA A 243 -4.67 -5.52 13.55
N ALA A 244 -3.81 -6.38 14.13
CA ALA A 244 -3.91 -6.75 15.54
C ALA A 244 -3.89 -5.51 16.45
N GLU A 245 -4.78 -5.50 17.46
CA GLU A 245 -5.02 -4.40 18.41
C GLU A 245 -5.45 -3.08 17.76
N GLY A 246 -5.71 -3.08 16.45
CA GLY A 246 -6.08 -1.93 15.64
C GLY A 246 -7.46 -2.06 15.00
N THR A 247 -7.58 -1.49 13.79
CA THR A 247 -8.79 -1.50 12.97
C THR A 247 -8.49 -2.06 11.58
N LEU A 248 -9.31 -3.00 11.11
CA LEU A 248 -9.33 -3.47 9.73
C LEU A 248 -10.45 -2.75 8.97
N PHE A 249 -10.09 -2.04 7.92
CA PHE A 249 -11.04 -1.43 6.98
C PHE A 249 -11.09 -2.23 5.69
N LEU A 250 -12.24 -2.82 5.37
CA LEU A 250 -12.50 -3.54 4.13
C LEU A 250 -13.36 -2.69 3.20
N ASP A 251 -12.77 -2.14 2.15
CA ASP A 251 -13.54 -1.42 1.12
C ASP A 251 -14.06 -2.39 0.06
N GLU A 252 -15.24 -2.09 -0.46
CA GLU A 252 -15.94 -2.89 -1.48
C GLU A 252 -16.12 -4.36 -1.07
N ILE A 253 -16.61 -4.60 0.15
CA ILE A 253 -16.79 -5.94 0.73
C ILE A 253 -17.61 -6.90 -0.14
N ALA A 254 -18.58 -6.38 -0.92
CA ALA A 254 -19.39 -7.16 -1.84
C ALA A 254 -18.64 -7.66 -3.09
N GLU A 255 -17.40 -7.20 -3.33
CA GLU A 255 -16.52 -7.71 -4.39
C GLU A 255 -15.57 -8.83 -3.88
N MET A 256 -15.62 -9.13 -2.57
CA MET A 256 -14.89 -10.28 -2.01
C MET A 256 -15.50 -11.60 -2.56
N PRO A 257 -14.68 -12.55 -3.02
CA PRO A 257 -15.17 -13.87 -3.48
C PRO A 257 -16.01 -14.58 -2.42
N ILE A 258 -17.12 -15.24 -2.81
CA ILE A 258 -18.08 -15.88 -1.91
C ILE A 258 -17.43 -16.92 -0.98
N ASP A 259 -16.50 -17.72 -1.51
CA ASP A 259 -15.77 -18.72 -0.70
C ASP A 259 -14.93 -18.04 0.39
N LEU A 260 -14.31 -16.90 0.05
CA LEU A 260 -13.54 -16.12 1.00
C LEU A 260 -14.44 -15.44 2.05
N GLN A 261 -15.63 -14.99 1.67
CA GLN A 261 -16.63 -14.48 2.63
C GLN A 261 -16.98 -15.53 3.69
N THR A 262 -17.12 -16.78 3.30
CA THR A 262 -17.39 -17.90 4.24
C THR A 262 -16.24 -18.07 5.24
N ARG A 263 -15.01 -18.01 4.77
CA ARG A 263 -13.82 -18.12 5.63
C ARG A 263 -13.69 -16.91 6.54
N PHE A 264 -13.93 -15.72 6.01
CA PHE A 264 -13.89 -14.47 6.78
C PHE A 264 -14.97 -14.41 7.86
N LEU A 265 -16.19 -14.93 7.58
CA LEU A 265 -17.25 -15.05 8.56
C LEU A 265 -16.83 -15.88 9.78
N ARG A 266 -16.10 -17.00 9.56
CA ARG A 266 -15.56 -17.80 10.67
C ARG A 266 -14.59 -16.99 11.52
N VAL A 267 -13.72 -16.19 10.92
CA VAL A 267 -12.82 -15.28 11.67
C VAL A 267 -13.60 -14.33 12.57
N LEU A 268 -14.70 -13.76 12.07
CA LEU A 268 -15.53 -12.84 12.86
C LEU A 268 -16.29 -13.53 14.00
N GLN A 269 -16.59 -14.83 13.85
CA GLN A 269 -17.30 -15.63 14.85
C GLN A 269 -16.36 -16.20 15.92
N GLU A 270 -15.27 -16.84 15.47
CA GLU A 270 -14.34 -17.60 16.32
C GLU A 270 -13.22 -16.70 16.87
N ARG A 271 -13.02 -15.52 16.27
CA ARG A 271 -11.90 -14.60 16.60
C ARG A 271 -10.52 -15.24 16.43
N GLU A 272 -10.42 -16.19 15.50
CA GLU A 272 -9.21 -16.91 15.17
C GLU A 272 -9.12 -17.17 13.67
N PHE A 273 -7.89 -17.31 13.16
CA PHE A 273 -7.65 -17.67 11.76
C PHE A 273 -6.35 -18.47 11.61
N ARG A 274 -6.16 -19.04 10.42
CA ARG A 274 -4.93 -19.77 10.06
C ARG A 274 -4.40 -19.22 8.73
N PRO A 275 -3.11 -18.89 8.66
CA PRO A 275 -2.46 -18.54 7.39
C PRO A 275 -2.53 -19.72 6.40
N LEU A 276 -2.45 -19.43 5.11
CA LEU A 276 -2.39 -20.45 4.06
C LEU A 276 -1.14 -21.32 4.23
N GLY A 277 -1.30 -22.63 4.14
CA GLY A 277 -0.22 -23.60 4.33
C GLY A 277 0.24 -23.76 5.78
N SER A 278 -0.50 -23.22 6.78
CA SER A 278 -0.17 -23.33 8.20
C SER A 278 -1.27 -24.03 8.98
N THR A 279 -0.86 -24.82 9.98
CA THR A 279 -1.77 -25.40 11.00
C THR A 279 -1.89 -24.51 12.23
N GLN A 280 -1.04 -23.51 12.38
CA GLN A 280 -1.00 -22.60 13.52
C GLN A 280 -2.22 -21.69 13.53
N VAL A 281 -2.92 -21.65 14.67
CA VAL A 281 -4.04 -20.74 14.92
C VAL A 281 -3.51 -19.42 15.45
N ILE A 282 -3.99 -18.31 14.90
CA ILE A 282 -3.66 -16.94 15.29
C ILE A 282 -4.93 -16.25 15.77
N LYS A 283 -4.88 -15.55 16.90
CA LYS A 283 -6.00 -14.75 17.40
C LYS A 283 -6.24 -13.53 16.52
N ALA A 284 -7.52 -13.26 16.24
CA ALA A 284 -7.99 -12.13 15.43
C ALA A 284 -8.55 -11.02 16.33
N ASP A 285 -7.66 -10.23 16.94
CA ASP A 285 -8.05 -9.09 17.78
C ASP A 285 -7.96 -7.78 17.00
N PHE A 286 -9.03 -7.46 16.28
CA PHE A 286 -9.18 -6.21 15.56
C PHE A 286 -10.64 -5.74 15.58
N ARG A 287 -10.84 -4.42 15.44
CA ARG A 287 -12.13 -3.81 15.12
C ARG A 287 -12.36 -3.85 13.61
N LEU A 288 -13.56 -4.19 13.16
CA LEU A 288 -13.91 -4.22 11.75
C LEU A 288 -14.75 -3.01 11.35
N VAL A 289 -14.32 -2.32 10.30
CA VAL A 289 -15.11 -1.36 9.53
C VAL A 289 -15.17 -1.86 8.08
N ALA A 290 -16.35 -2.05 7.55
CA ALA A 290 -16.56 -2.49 6.17
C ALA A 290 -17.25 -1.40 5.35
N ALA A 291 -16.99 -1.34 4.04
CA ALA A 291 -17.66 -0.42 3.13
C ALA A 291 -18.20 -1.15 1.90
N SER A 292 -19.31 -0.65 1.37
CA SER A 292 -19.93 -1.13 0.14
C SER A 292 -20.42 0.05 -0.72
N ASN A 293 -20.19 -0.05 -2.03
CA ASN A 293 -20.74 0.86 -3.03
C ASN A 293 -22.14 0.42 -3.51
N ARG A 294 -22.57 -0.80 -3.17
CA ARG A 294 -23.86 -1.38 -3.49
C ARG A 294 -24.75 -1.39 -2.25
N ARG A 295 -26.04 -1.35 -2.47
CA ARG A 295 -27.03 -1.62 -1.41
C ARG A 295 -26.90 -3.08 -0.97
N PRO A 296 -26.76 -3.37 0.33
CA PRO A 296 -26.54 -4.73 0.82
C PRO A 296 -27.63 -5.71 0.36
N GLU A 297 -28.89 -5.29 0.32
CA GLU A 297 -30.04 -6.09 -0.10
C GLU A 297 -29.93 -6.50 -1.58
N GLU A 298 -29.41 -5.60 -2.43
CA GLU A 298 -29.18 -5.89 -3.84
C GLU A 298 -27.98 -6.81 -4.02
N ALA A 299 -26.91 -6.61 -3.24
CA ALA A 299 -25.73 -7.47 -3.27
C ALA A 299 -26.07 -8.91 -2.83
N ILE A 300 -26.94 -9.07 -1.83
CA ILE A 300 -27.43 -10.38 -1.39
C ILE A 300 -28.28 -11.04 -2.48
N ARG A 301 -29.28 -10.32 -3.03
CA ARG A 301 -30.13 -10.86 -4.11
C ARG A 301 -29.35 -11.30 -5.34
N ASN A 302 -28.26 -10.58 -5.65
CA ASN A 302 -27.40 -10.89 -6.79
C ASN A 302 -26.30 -11.93 -6.47
N GLY A 303 -26.32 -12.54 -5.28
CA GLY A 303 -25.37 -13.55 -4.86
C GLY A 303 -23.92 -13.04 -4.70
N ARG A 304 -23.73 -11.73 -4.55
CA ARG A 304 -22.40 -11.11 -4.34
C ARG A 304 -22.03 -10.96 -2.88
N LEU A 305 -23.00 -10.92 -1.98
CA LEU A 305 -22.81 -10.84 -0.55
C LEU A 305 -23.66 -11.92 0.13
N ARG A 306 -23.03 -12.69 1.04
CA ARG A 306 -23.75 -13.65 1.84
C ARG A 306 -24.57 -12.95 2.91
N GLU A 307 -25.78 -13.43 3.11
CA GLU A 307 -26.71 -12.88 4.11
C GLU A 307 -26.18 -13.04 5.54
N ASP A 308 -25.58 -14.20 5.86
CA ASP A 308 -24.99 -14.47 7.17
C ASP A 308 -23.81 -13.54 7.50
N LEU A 309 -22.95 -13.25 6.52
CA LEU A 309 -21.88 -12.28 6.67
C LEU A 309 -22.44 -10.87 6.86
N PHE A 310 -23.45 -10.48 6.08
CA PHE A 310 -24.08 -9.15 6.21
C PHE A 310 -24.61 -8.93 7.63
N TYR A 311 -25.36 -9.85 8.22
CA TYR A 311 -25.85 -9.71 9.59
C TYR A 311 -24.71 -9.60 10.62
N ARG A 312 -23.58 -10.23 10.37
CA ARG A 312 -22.42 -10.12 11.27
C ARG A 312 -21.67 -8.79 11.11
N LEU A 313 -21.68 -8.18 9.92
CA LEU A 313 -21.09 -6.88 9.64
C LEU A 313 -21.97 -5.73 10.13
N ASN A 314 -23.28 -5.88 10.02
CA ASN A 314 -24.29 -4.83 10.17
C ASN A 314 -24.71 -4.62 11.63
N THR A 315 -23.76 -4.27 12.52
CA THR A 315 -24.12 -3.80 13.86
C THR A 315 -24.58 -2.34 13.80
N PHE A 316 -23.85 -1.51 13.07
CA PHE A 316 -24.23 -0.12 12.75
C PHE A 316 -24.05 0.13 11.26
N THR A 317 -25.05 0.73 10.61
CA THR A 317 -24.97 1.14 9.21
C THR A 317 -24.90 2.65 9.09
N LEU A 318 -23.87 3.15 8.39
CA LEU A 318 -23.72 4.55 8.01
C LEU A 318 -23.99 4.70 6.52
N ALA A 319 -25.13 5.27 6.15
CA ALA A 319 -25.51 5.50 4.75
C ALA A 319 -25.11 6.93 4.32
N ILE A 320 -24.01 7.03 3.55
CA ILE A 320 -23.50 8.32 3.07
C ILE A 320 -24.32 8.75 1.83
N PRO A 321 -24.99 9.92 1.86
CA PRO A 321 -25.74 10.42 0.71
C PRO A 321 -24.80 10.77 -0.44
N PRO A 322 -25.23 10.55 -1.71
CA PRO A 322 -24.49 11.00 -2.87
C PRO A 322 -24.42 12.53 -2.93
N LEU A 323 -23.45 13.08 -3.65
CA LEU A 323 -23.17 14.52 -3.67
C LEU A 323 -24.35 15.35 -4.19
N ARG A 324 -25.16 14.79 -5.12
CA ARG A 324 -26.40 15.42 -5.64
C ARG A 324 -27.48 15.64 -4.58
N ASP A 325 -27.48 14.85 -3.48
CA ASP A 325 -28.43 14.97 -2.38
C ASP A 325 -27.90 15.86 -1.23
N ARG A 326 -26.69 16.44 -1.42
CA ARG A 326 -26.02 17.36 -0.48
C ARG A 326 -25.29 18.48 -1.22
N THR A 327 -25.99 19.12 -2.15
CA THR A 327 -25.43 20.17 -3.02
C THR A 327 -24.88 21.36 -2.24
N GLU A 328 -25.35 21.59 -1.00
CA GLU A 328 -24.85 22.62 -0.09
C GLU A 328 -23.38 22.42 0.30
N ASP A 329 -22.87 21.19 0.20
CA ASP A 329 -21.47 20.89 0.49
C ASP A 329 -20.54 21.17 -0.70
N ILE A 330 -21.07 21.32 -1.91
CA ILE A 330 -20.27 21.51 -3.14
C ILE A 330 -19.38 22.75 -3.07
N PRO A 331 -19.86 23.93 -2.64
CA PRO A 331 -19.03 25.13 -2.59
C PRO A 331 -17.84 24.97 -1.66
N GLU A 332 -18.04 24.42 -0.47
CA GLU A 332 -16.99 24.20 0.51
C GLU A 332 -15.97 23.17 0.04
N LEU A 333 -16.47 22.06 -0.52
CA LEU A 333 -15.59 21.02 -1.09
C LEU A 333 -14.78 21.58 -2.26
N ALA A 334 -15.40 22.35 -3.14
CA ALA A 334 -14.72 22.99 -4.26
C ALA A 334 -13.62 23.97 -3.77
N GLN A 335 -13.91 24.78 -2.76
CA GLN A 335 -12.96 25.71 -2.17
C GLN A 335 -11.79 24.97 -1.49
N LEU A 336 -12.09 23.90 -0.75
CA LEU A 336 -11.11 23.04 -0.12
C LEU A 336 -10.15 22.44 -1.15
N PHE A 337 -10.68 21.86 -2.22
CA PHE A 337 -9.87 21.28 -3.28
C PHE A 337 -9.08 22.34 -4.03
N LEU A 338 -9.67 23.50 -4.29
CA LEU A 338 -9.00 24.63 -4.92
C LEU A 338 -7.75 25.05 -4.13
N GLN A 339 -7.91 25.25 -2.82
CA GLN A 339 -6.81 25.61 -1.93
C GLN A 339 -5.72 24.52 -1.91
N ARG A 340 -6.13 23.26 -1.80
CA ARG A 340 -5.21 22.10 -1.81
C ARG A 340 -4.40 22.04 -3.10
N PHE A 341 -5.04 22.19 -4.26
CA PHE A 341 -4.35 22.08 -5.55
C PHE A 341 -3.51 23.31 -5.88
N CYS A 342 -3.94 24.51 -5.52
CA CYS A 342 -3.10 25.71 -5.64
C CYS A 342 -1.81 25.56 -4.82
N ASN A 343 -1.91 25.10 -3.57
CA ASN A 343 -0.75 24.84 -2.72
C ASN A 343 0.18 23.75 -3.30
N LYS A 344 -0.41 22.62 -3.75
CA LYS A 344 0.34 21.50 -4.36
C LYS A 344 1.13 21.92 -5.61
N MET A 345 0.56 22.84 -6.39
CA MET A 345 1.14 23.32 -7.67
C MET A 345 1.95 24.61 -7.53
N ASN A 346 2.14 25.11 -6.30
CA ASN A 346 2.77 26.41 -6.01
C ASN A 346 2.17 27.56 -6.83
N LYS A 347 0.85 27.52 -7.07
CA LYS A 347 0.10 28.60 -7.71
C LYS A 347 -0.49 29.53 -6.64
N PRO A 348 -0.68 30.82 -6.95
CA PRO A 348 -1.46 31.70 -6.09
C PRO A 348 -2.88 31.14 -5.94
N LEU A 349 -3.52 31.43 -4.79
CA LEU A 349 -4.90 30.99 -4.56
C LEU A 349 -5.82 31.62 -5.61
N LEU A 350 -6.45 30.76 -6.40
CA LEU A 350 -7.41 31.15 -7.42
C LEU A 350 -8.79 31.38 -6.78
N THR A 351 -9.66 32.06 -7.51
CA THR A 351 -11.09 32.19 -7.17
C THR A 351 -11.94 31.46 -8.23
N ILE A 352 -13.12 30.99 -7.86
CA ILE A 352 -14.08 30.37 -8.80
C ILE A 352 -15.12 31.41 -9.13
N GLN A 353 -15.32 31.69 -10.44
CA GLN A 353 -16.32 32.63 -10.93
C GLN A 353 -17.74 32.12 -10.62
N SER A 354 -18.71 33.02 -10.38
CA SER A 354 -20.10 32.65 -10.04
C SER A 354 -20.75 31.71 -11.05
N GLU A 355 -20.57 31.98 -12.36
CA GLU A 355 -21.11 31.13 -13.43
C GLU A 355 -20.54 29.71 -13.43
N ALA A 356 -19.24 29.57 -13.01
CA ALA A 356 -18.63 28.27 -12.84
C ALA A 356 -19.21 27.54 -11.61
N TYR A 357 -19.45 28.25 -10.50
CA TYR A 357 -20.15 27.68 -9.33
C TYR A 357 -21.56 27.21 -9.69
N ASP A 358 -22.37 28.02 -10.41
CA ASP A 358 -23.70 27.63 -10.83
C ASP A 358 -23.68 26.34 -11.69
N THR A 359 -22.65 26.21 -12.52
CA THR A 359 -22.46 25.02 -13.34
C THR A 359 -22.14 23.79 -12.48
N LEU A 360 -21.28 23.95 -11.47
CA LEU A 360 -20.94 22.87 -10.52
C LEU A 360 -22.14 22.44 -9.68
N LEU A 361 -22.99 23.38 -9.25
CA LEU A 361 -24.19 23.11 -8.43
C LEU A 361 -25.28 22.34 -9.20
N ARG A 362 -25.38 22.56 -10.50
CA ARG A 362 -26.45 21.93 -11.36
C ARG A 362 -26.07 20.52 -11.82
N TYR A 363 -24.80 20.14 -11.73
CA TYR A 363 -24.36 18.85 -12.20
C TYR A 363 -24.70 17.73 -11.20
N HIS A 364 -25.04 16.55 -11.69
CA HIS A 364 -25.52 15.43 -10.85
C HIS A 364 -24.42 14.57 -10.20
N TRP A 365 -23.17 14.78 -10.56
CA TRP A 365 -21.97 14.16 -9.95
C TRP A 365 -22.03 12.63 -9.82
N PRO A 366 -22.08 11.86 -10.93
CA PRO A 366 -22.12 10.39 -10.86
C PRO A 366 -20.88 9.79 -10.19
N GLY A 367 -19.74 10.46 -10.25
CA GLY A 367 -18.50 10.09 -9.53
C GLY A 367 -18.34 10.82 -8.20
N ASN A 368 -19.38 11.49 -7.70
CA ASN A 368 -19.45 12.14 -6.40
C ASN A 368 -18.25 13.08 -6.12
N VAL A 369 -17.74 13.07 -4.89
CA VAL A 369 -16.62 13.92 -4.42
C VAL A 369 -15.33 13.65 -5.20
N ARG A 370 -15.09 12.39 -5.61
CA ARG A 370 -13.90 12.04 -6.41
C ARG A 370 -13.93 12.73 -7.77
N GLN A 371 -15.09 12.78 -8.42
CA GLN A 371 -15.25 13.50 -9.69
C GLN A 371 -15.09 15.02 -9.50
N LEU A 372 -15.73 15.59 -8.47
CA LEU A 372 -15.59 17.02 -8.16
C LEU A 372 -14.09 17.37 -7.92
N GLN A 373 -13.38 16.57 -7.16
CA GLN A 373 -11.95 16.75 -6.91
C GLN A 373 -11.15 16.78 -8.22
N ASN A 374 -11.36 15.81 -9.11
CA ASN A 374 -10.67 15.73 -10.41
C ASN A 374 -10.99 16.94 -11.29
N VAL A 375 -12.25 17.40 -11.29
CA VAL A 375 -12.68 18.57 -12.05
C VAL A 375 -12.00 19.84 -11.55
N ILE A 376 -11.93 20.06 -10.24
CA ILE A 376 -11.23 21.20 -9.66
C ILE A 376 -9.72 21.13 -9.93
N GLU A 377 -9.09 19.96 -9.79
CA GLU A 377 -7.67 19.76 -10.10
C GLU A 377 -7.38 20.16 -11.56
N ARG A 378 -8.18 19.65 -12.51
CA ARG A 378 -8.07 20.01 -13.94
C ARG A 378 -8.28 21.49 -14.16
N ALA A 379 -9.28 22.10 -13.52
CA ALA A 379 -9.56 23.51 -13.65
C ALA A 379 -8.41 24.39 -13.16
N VAL A 380 -7.75 24.03 -12.03
CA VAL A 380 -6.55 24.71 -11.51
C VAL A 380 -5.38 24.60 -12.49
N VAL A 381 -5.19 23.44 -13.15
CA VAL A 381 -4.15 23.27 -14.17
C VAL A 381 -4.38 24.19 -15.36
N LEU A 382 -5.63 24.25 -15.87
CA LEU A 382 -6.01 24.96 -17.09
C LEU A 382 -6.24 26.47 -16.87
N ALA A 383 -6.39 26.92 -15.63
CA ALA A 383 -6.63 28.32 -15.33
C ALA A 383 -5.43 29.20 -15.75
N GLN A 384 -5.72 30.20 -16.60
CA GLN A 384 -4.82 31.27 -17.01
C GLN A 384 -5.22 32.53 -16.23
N GLY A 385 -4.41 32.94 -15.25
CA GLY A 385 -4.71 34.11 -14.39
C GLY A 385 -5.18 33.67 -12.99
N SER A 386 -5.99 34.51 -12.32
CA SER A 386 -6.37 34.37 -10.92
C SER A 386 -7.75 33.72 -10.70
N MET A 387 -8.47 33.34 -11.78
CA MET A 387 -9.86 32.88 -11.69
C MET A 387 -10.09 31.61 -12.50
N ILE A 388 -10.89 30.68 -11.94
CA ILE A 388 -11.49 29.55 -12.66
C ILE A 388 -12.82 30.01 -13.25
N THR A 389 -12.93 29.92 -14.57
CA THR A 389 -14.12 30.28 -15.34
C THR A 389 -14.84 29.01 -15.84
N ARG A 390 -16.05 29.14 -16.37
CA ARG A 390 -16.80 28.04 -16.99
C ARG A 390 -15.99 27.33 -18.09
N ARG A 391 -15.10 28.05 -18.81
CA ARG A 391 -14.25 27.48 -19.88
C ARG A 391 -13.18 26.49 -19.35
N ASN A 392 -12.85 26.56 -18.07
CA ASN A 392 -11.89 25.66 -17.45
C ASN A 392 -12.53 24.34 -17.00
N LEU A 393 -13.88 24.27 -16.99
CA LEU A 393 -14.63 23.07 -16.62
C LEU A 393 -14.77 22.13 -17.85
N PRO A 394 -14.88 20.81 -17.62
CA PRO A 394 -15.12 19.83 -18.67
C PRO A 394 -16.44 20.09 -19.42
N ASN A 395 -16.45 19.81 -20.71
CA ASN A 395 -17.65 20.02 -21.57
C ASN A 395 -18.86 19.25 -21.08
N GLU A 396 -18.68 18.05 -20.56
CA GLU A 396 -19.75 17.21 -19.98
C GLU A 396 -20.48 17.87 -18.81
N ILE A 397 -19.77 18.70 -18.04
CA ILE A 397 -20.35 19.48 -16.93
C ILE A 397 -21.00 20.76 -17.44
N VAL A 398 -20.35 21.40 -18.40
CA VAL A 398 -20.81 22.67 -18.98
C VAL A 398 -22.12 22.51 -19.79
N HIS A 399 -22.27 21.40 -20.47
CA HIS A 399 -23.39 21.11 -21.36
C HIS A 399 -24.40 20.10 -20.78
N SER A 400 -24.25 19.69 -19.50
CA SER A 400 -25.27 18.85 -18.86
C SER A 400 -26.58 19.60 -18.78
N THR A 401 -27.65 19.04 -19.35
CA THR A 401 -29.02 19.45 -19.07
C THR A 401 -29.28 19.25 -17.57
N ALA A 402 -30.04 20.17 -16.96
CA ALA A 402 -30.39 20.08 -15.53
C ALA A 402 -30.93 18.69 -15.19
N TYR A 403 -30.46 18.14 -14.07
CA TYR A 403 -30.88 16.84 -13.55
C TYR A 403 -32.40 16.82 -13.36
N ASP A 404 -33.10 15.94 -14.10
CA ASP A 404 -34.48 15.58 -13.84
C ASP A 404 -34.52 14.28 -13.02
N PRO A 405 -34.92 14.35 -11.74
CA PRO A 405 -34.96 13.16 -10.87
C PRO A 405 -35.96 12.10 -11.35
N ASN A 406 -36.97 12.46 -12.17
CA ASN A 406 -37.96 11.51 -12.71
C ASN A 406 -37.41 10.75 -13.94
N ALA A 407 -36.49 11.33 -14.72
CA ALA A 407 -35.84 10.66 -15.84
C ALA A 407 -34.82 9.61 -15.37
N ALA A 408 -34.20 9.81 -14.21
CA ALA A 408 -33.23 8.87 -13.64
C ALA A 408 -33.84 7.57 -13.10
N ALA A 409 -35.10 7.62 -12.65
CA ALA A 409 -35.84 6.45 -12.15
C ALA A 409 -36.20 5.46 -13.30
N GLN A 410 -36.21 5.91 -14.54
CA GLN A 410 -36.48 5.08 -15.73
C GLN A 410 -35.21 4.54 -16.41
N ALA A 411 -34.04 5.08 -16.10
CA ALA A 411 -32.75 4.71 -16.70
C ALA A 411 -31.91 3.72 -15.82
N GLY A 412 -32.58 2.74 -15.21
CA GLY A 412 -31.94 1.73 -14.32
C GLY A 412 -31.07 0.70 -15.04
N GLN A 413 -30.31 1.08 -16.06
CA GLN A 413 -29.30 0.24 -16.68
C GLN A 413 -28.09 1.10 -17.08
N PHE A 414 -27.14 1.27 -16.16
CA PHE A 414 -25.84 1.85 -16.50
C PHE A 414 -24.89 0.76 -16.94
N THR A 415 -24.66 0.69 -18.24
CA THR A 415 -23.46 0.12 -18.84
C THR A 415 -22.31 1.13 -18.69
N SER A 416 -21.13 0.67 -18.32
CA SER A 416 -19.91 1.46 -18.18
C SER A 416 -19.58 2.22 -19.46
N PRO A 417 -19.16 3.51 -19.40
CA PRO A 417 -18.69 4.21 -20.59
C PRO A 417 -17.31 3.70 -20.97
N ASP A 418 -17.25 3.04 -22.09
CA ASP A 418 -16.02 2.69 -22.77
C ASP A 418 -15.48 3.89 -23.58
N MET A 419 -14.20 3.90 -23.80
CA MET A 419 -13.37 4.93 -24.38
C MET A 419 -13.85 5.58 -25.68
N ALA A 420 -13.67 6.86 -25.74
CA ALA A 420 -13.50 7.79 -26.90
C ALA A 420 -14.10 7.38 -28.26
N GLU A 421 -15.23 7.98 -28.62
CA GLU A 421 -15.74 7.98 -29.99
C GLU A 421 -15.14 9.09 -30.88
N ALA A 422 -14.68 8.68 -32.04
CA ALA A 422 -14.44 9.50 -33.23
C ALA A 422 -15.79 9.85 -33.92
N PRO A 423 -15.85 10.90 -34.77
CA PRO A 423 -17.10 11.48 -35.25
C PRO A 423 -17.93 10.57 -36.16
N PRO A 424 -19.27 10.74 -36.23
CA PRO A 424 -20.18 9.79 -36.84
C PRO A 424 -20.17 9.81 -38.37
N MET A 425 -20.05 8.65 -38.96
CA MET A 425 -20.42 8.38 -40.35
C MET A 425 -21.83 7.79 -40.42
N PRO A 426 -22.58 7.96 -41.51
CA PRO A 426 -24.05 7.79 -41.53
C PRO A 426 -24.50 6.36 -41.42
N THR A 427 -25.45 6.15 -40.51
CA THR A 427 -26.14 4.89 -40.23
C THR A 427 -27.05 4.50 -41.42
N ARG A 428 -26.78 3.36 -42.05
CA ARG A 428 -27.78 2.66 -42.82
C ARG A 428 -28.10 1.32 -42.18
N LEU A 429 -29.35 1.23 -41.79
CA LEU A 429 -30.14 0.12 -41.28
C LEU A 429 -29.60 -1.30 -41.54
N LEU A 430 -29.42 -2.08 -40.49
CA LEU A 430 -29.62 -3.53 -40.50
C LEU A 430 -30.33 -3.92 -39.19
N THR A 431 -31.65 -3.97 -39.28
CA THR A 431 -32.49 -4.81 -38.42
C THR A 431 -32.22 -6.25 -38.81
N ASP A 432 -31.67 -7.07 -37.90
CA ASP A 432 -32.18 -8.43 -37.68
C ASP A 432 -31.56 -9.02 -36.41
N SER A 433 -32.42 -9.28 -35.48
CA SER A 433 -32.18 -10.10 -34.30
C SER A 433 -32.06 -11.57 -34.71
N GLN A 434 -30.83 -12.10 -34.73
CA GLN A 434 -30.60 -13.55 -34.54
C GLN A 434 -29.08 -13.87 -34.37
N SER A 435 -28.83 -14.77 -33.43
CA SER A 435 -27.58 -15.47 -33.07
C SER A 435 -26.52 -14.73 -32.28
N LEU A 436 -26.36 -15.21 -31.02
CA LEU A 436 -25.33 -14.87 -30.07
C LEU A 436 -23.96 -15.56 -30.35
N ASN A 437 -23.71 -16.01 -31.57
CA ASN A 437 -22.48 -16.77 -31.88
C ASN A 437 -21.35 -15.82 -32.29
N LEU A 438 -20.41 -15.61 -31.37
CA LEU A 438 -19.22 -14.76 -31.56
C LEU A 438 -18.39 -15.15 -32.79
N ALA A 439 -18.34 -16.45 -33.12
CA ALA A 439 -17.61 -16.96 -34.27
C ALA A 439 -18.26 -16.53 -35.59
N GLU A 440 -19.58 -16.47 -35.68
CA GLU A 440 -20.31 -16.02 -36.87
C GLU A 440 -20.15 -14.51 -37.09
N ARG A 441 -20.16 -13.72 -36.04
CA ARG A 441 -19.88 -12.28 -36.12
C ARG A 441 -18.45 -11.99 -36.53
N GLU A 442 -17.49 -12.76 -36.04
CA GLU A 442 -16.09 -12.66 -36.41
C GLU A 442 -15.89 -13.01 -37.89
N LYS A 443 -16.55 -14.08 -38.39
CA LYS A 443 -16.54 -14.47 -39.79
C LYS A 443 -17.16 -13.39 -40.68
N ALA A 444 -18.31 -12.83 -40.31
CA ALA A 444 -18.98 -11.77 -41.05
C ALA A 444 -18.12 -10.50 -41.13
N ALA A 445 -17.45 -10.11 -40.06
CA ALA A 445 -16.55 -8.96 -40.03
C ALA A 445 -15.31 -9.16 -40.94
N LEU A 446 -14.75 -10.36 -40.98
CA LEU A 446 -13.64 -10.72 -41.87
C LEU A 446 -14.04 -10.66 -43.32
N MET A 447 -15.22 -11.17 -43.67
CA MET A 447 -15.76 -11.11 -45.04
C MET A 447 -16.04 -9.68 -45.48
N ALA A 448 -16.71 -8.90 -44.66
CA ALA A 448 -17.02 -7.50 -44.95
C ALA A 448 -15.73 -6.66 -45.18
N ALA A 449 -14.71 -6.87 -44.40
CA ALA A 449 -13.43 -6.18 -44.55
C ALA A 449 -12.68 -6.59 -45.84
N LEU A 450 -12.75 -7.85 -46.24
CA LEU A 450 -12.17 -8.33 -47.51
C LEU A 450 -12.93 -7.76 -48.71
N ASP A 451 -14.25 -7.72 -48.66
CA ASP A 451 -15.08 -7.16 -49.73
C ASP A 451 -14.86 -5.65 -49.88
N GLN A 452 -14.78 -4.91 -48.80
CA GLN A 452 -14.46 -3.47 -48.84
C GLN A 452 -13.07 -3.16 -49.35
N CYS A 453 -12.13 -4.07 -49.21
CA CYS A 453 -10.78 -3.94 -49.71
C CYS A 453 -10.51 -4.64 -51.02
N ASN A 454 -11.56 -5.08 -51.76
CA ASN A 454 -11.46 -5.84 -53.02
C ASN A 454 -10.45 -7.01 -52.94
N GLY A 455 -10.51 -7.77 -51.85
CA GLY A 455 -9.64 -8.93 -51.62
C GLY A 455 -8.24 -8.62 -51.15
N ASN A 456 -7.88 -7.36 -50.96
CA ASN A 456 -6.54 -6.97 -50.50
C ASN A 456 -6.35 -7.25 -49.00
N LYS A 457 -5.74 -8.40 -48.69
CA LYS A 457 -5.52 -8.92 -47.34
C LYS A 457 -4.66 -7.98 -46.45
N LYS A 458 -3.82 -7.14 -47.04
CA LYS A 458 -3.02 -6.14 -46.27
C LYS A 458 -3.91 -5.01 -45.76
N LYS A 459 -4.71 -4.41 -46.67
CA LYS A 459 -5.63 -3.32 -46.32
C LYS A 459 -6.76 -3.81 -45.39
N ALA A 460 -7.24 -5.05 -45.57
CA ALA A 460 -8.25 -5.65 -44.68
C ALA A 460 -7.72 -5.86 -43.27
N ALA A 461 -6.45 -6.24 -43.08
CA ALA A 461 -5.84 -6.33 -41.76
C ALA A 461 -5.72 -4.96 -41.07
N GLU A 462 -5.33 -3.92 -41.85
CA GLU A 462 -5.28 -2.55 -41.38
C GLU A 462 -6.67 -2.01 -40.99
N LEU A 463 -7.70 -2.30 -41.78
CA LEU A 463 -9.08 -1.92 -41.55
C LEU A 463 -9.67 -2.57 -40.27
N LEU A 464 -9.28 -3.83 -40.00
CA LEU A 464 -9.71 -4.57 -38.81
C LEU A 464 -8.85 -4.32 -37.57
N GLY A 465 -7.80 -3.50 -37.66
CA GLY A 465 -6.88 -3.22 -36.56
C GLY A 465 -6.10 -4.44 -36.06
N ILE A 466 -5.89 -5.47 -36.92
CA ILE A 466 -5.18 -6.70 -36.55
C ILE A 466 -3.90 -6.87 -37.34
N HIS A 467 -2.92 -7.59 -36.77
CA HIS A 467 -1.69 -7.94 -37.51
C HIS A 467 -1.95 -8.90 -38.67
N ARG A 468 -1.26 -8.69 -39.77
CA ARG A 468 -1.39 -9.51 -40.99
C ARG A 468 -1.32 -11.03 -40.76
N PRO A 469 -0.38 -11.57 -39.93
CA PRO A 469 -0.37 -13.00 -39.60
C PRO A 469 -1.65 -13.48 -38.91
N THR A 470 -2.21 -12.64 -38.02
CA THR A 470 -3.46 -12.94 -37.31
C THR A 470 -4.65 -13.03 -38.26
N LEU A 471 -4.72 -12.15 -39.27
CA LEU A 471 -5.74 -12.20 -40.29
C LEU A 471 -5.66 -13.53 -41.07
N TYR A 472 -4.47 -13.96 -41.52
CA TYR A 472 -4.29 -15.21 -42.23
C TYR A 472 -4.69 -16.43 -41.39
N THR A 473 -4.35 -16.45 -40.11
CA THR A 473 -4.74 -17.52 -39.19
C THR A 473 -6.27 -17.60 -39.06
N LYS A 474 -6.94 -16.44 -38.91
CA LYS A 474 -8.41 -16.37 -38.81
C LYS A 474 -9.10 -16.75 -40.11
N LEU A 475 -8.61 -16.31 -41.29
CA LEU A 475 -9.13 -16.69 -42.57
C LEU A 475 -9.01 -18.23 -42.81
N LYS A 476 -7.90 -18.83 -42.40
CA LYS A 476 -7.70 -20.28 -42.49
C LYS A 476 -8.66 -21.02 -41.54
N LYS A 477 -8.89 -20.51 -40.34
CA LYS A 477 -9.83 -21.08 -39.36
C LYS A 477 -11.26 -21.09 -39.84
N PHE A 478 -11.68 -20.09 -40.62
CA PHE A 478 -13.05 -19.98 -41.15
C PHE A 478 -13.21 -20.47 -42.58
N GLY A 479 -12.18 -21.10 -43.20
CA GLY A 479 -12.25 -21.65 -44.57
C GLY A 479 -12.29 -20.58 -45.66
N LEU A 480 -11.88 -19.36 -45.40
CA LEU A 480 -11.91 -18.21 -46.33
C LEU A 480 -10.54 -17.93 -46.96
N GLY A 481 -9.64 -18.89 -46.94
CA GLY A 481 -8.24 -18.76 -47.30
C GLY A 481 -7.88 -19.26 -48.71
N GLN A 482 -8.63 -18.93 -49.78
CA GLN A 482 -8.13 -19.07 -51.14
C GLN A 482 -7.60 -17.79 -51.71
#